data_833a4e1592104392e3184ac9be399fa3
#
_entry.id   833a4e1592104392e3184ac9be399fa3
#
_cell.length_a   1.000
_cell.length_b   1.000
_cell.length_c   1.000
_cell.angle_alpha   90.00
_cell.angle_beta   90.00
_cell.angle_gamma   90.00
#
_symmetry.space_group_name_H-M   'P 1'
#
loop_
_entity.id
_entity.type
_entity.pdbx_description
1 polymer ?
#
loop_
_entity_poly.entity_id
_entity_poly.type
_entity_poly.pdbx_seq_one_letter_code
_entity_poly.pdbx_strand_id
1 'polypeptide(L)'
;AAAYTILGDVIKYWYATNYSMEYLGYMVSDKSWKKLSPEDQKVFLDVAKKYTLKSIDNAKAEDEKYMQLMEKKGIKVYRYTEEQLRPIKEACMKSWDEIGKAGAGTELMKEFKQNLGNI
;
A
#
# COMPACT_ATOMS: atom_id res chain seq x y z
N ALA A 1 6.46 9.40 -3.53
CA ALA A 1 7.83 9.56 -4.04
C ALA A 1 7.88 9.49 -5.57
N ALA A 2 7.61 8.32 -6.18
CA ALA A 2 7.76 8.09 -7.61
C ALA A 2 7.02 9.11 -8.50
N ALA A 3 5.76 9.41 -8.19
CA ALA A 3 4.99 10.39 -8.96
C ALA A 3 5.62 11.78 -8.98
N TYR A 4 6.20 12.23 -7.87
CA TYR A 4 6.90 13.52 -7.81
C TYR A 4 8.17 13.51 -8.68
N THR A 5 8.97 12.47 -8.59
CA THR A 5 10.25 12.39 -9.34
C THR A 5 10.06 12.24 -10.84
N ILE A 6 9.00 11.55 -11.26
CA ILE A 6 8.75 11.27 -12.69
C ILE A 6 7.86 12.34 -13.31
N LEU A 7 6.81 12.78 -12.60
CA LEU A 7 5.75 13.61 -13.15
C LEU A 7 5.74 15.05 -12.60
N GLY A 8 6.55 15.35 -11.60
CA GLY A 8 6.51 16.63 -10.88
C GLY A 8 6.74 17.87 -11.73
N ASP A 9 7.30 17.74 -12.94
CA ASP A 9 7.50 18.87 -13.86
C ASP A 9 6.29 19.12 -14.78
N VAL A 10 5.40 18.14 -14.92
CA VAL A 10 4.31 18.19 -15.90
C VAL A 10 2.92 18.23 -15.26
N ILE A 11 2.75 17.74 -14.04
CA ILE A 11 1.45 17.73 -13.36
C ILE A 11 1.17 19.08 -12.69
N LYS A 12 -0.09 19.46 -12.66
CA LYS A 12 -0.58 20.67 -11.99
C LYS A 12 -1.45 20.37 -10.77
N TYR A 13 -1.97 19.17 -10.70
CA TYR A 13 -2.90 18.73 -9.67
C TYR A 13 -2.51 17.34 -9.15
N TRP A 14 -2.63 17.13 -7.85
CA TRP A 14 -2.45 15.84 -7.19
C TRP A 14 -3.63 15.56 -6.26
N TYR A 15 -4.27 14.42 -6.45
CA TYR A 15 -5.41 13.98 -5.66
C TYR A 15 -4.99 12.81 -4.77
N ALA A 16 -4.83 13.06 -3.47
CA ALA A 16 -4.39 12.06 -2.49
C ALA A 16 -5.56 11.18 -2.06
N THR A 17 -6.00 10.29 -2.93
CA THR A 17 -7.14 9.40 -2.69
C THR A 17 -6.79 8.17 -1.87
N ASN A 18 -5.50 7.85 -1.70
CA ASN A 18 -5.02 6.66 -0.97
C ASN A 18 -5.72 5.36 -1.39
N TYR A 19 -5.97 5.21 -2.70
CA TYR A 19 -6.78 4.12 -3.25
C TYR A 19 -6.11 2.75 -3.23
N SER A 20 -4.82 2.69 -3.07
CA SER A 20 -4.07 1.43 -3.02
C SER A 20 -2.96 1.47 -1.97
N MET A 21 -2.67 0.32 -1.42
CA MET A 21 -1.48 0.05 -0.64
C MET A 21 -0.64 -0.98 -1.41
N GLU A 22 0.57 -0.59 -1.79
CA GLU A 22 1.48 -1.49 -2.48
C GLU A 22 2.23 -2.35 -1.47
N TYR A 23 2.20 -3.66 -1.68
CA TYR A 23 2.97 -4.61 -0.90
C TYR A 23 4.26 -4.95 -1.63
N LEU A 24 5.38 -4.70 -0.96
CA LEU A 24 6.67 -5.19 -1.39
C LEU A 24 7.07 -6.33 -0.45
N GLY A 25 7.38 -7.48 -1.01
CA GLY A 25 7.81 -8.65 -0.25
C GLY A 25 9.22 -9.07 -0.58
N TYR A 26 9.93 -9.59 0.41
CA TYR A 26 11.16 -10.30 0.18
C TYR A 26 10.85 -11.79 0.04
N MET A 27 11.29 -12.37 -1.06
CA MET A 27 11.13 -13.80 -1.31
C MET A 27 12.48 -14.49 -1.27
N VAL A 28 12.56 -15.58 -0.53
CA VAL A 28 13.76 -16.43 -0.45
C VAL A 28 13.36 -17.81 -0.95
N SER A 29 14.13 -18.38 -1.85
CA SER A 29 13.87 -19.76 -2.30
C SER A 29 14.15 -20.76 -1.18
N ASP A 30 13.36 -21.81 -1.13
CA ASP A 30 13.54 -22.93 -0.18
C ASP A 30 14.96 -23.49 -0.21
N LYS A 31 15.53 -23.62 -1.40
CA LYS A 31 16.90 -24.11 -1.58
C LYS A 31 17.93 -23.20 -0.91
N SER A 32 17.75 -21.89 -0.98
CA SER A 32 18.64 -20.91 -0.34
C SER A 32 18.40 -20.86 1.16
N TRP A 33 17.15 -20.89 1.58
CA TRP A 33 16.75 -20.89 2.99
C TRP A 33 17.33 -22.06 3.78
N LYS A 34 17.26 -23.28 3.22
CA LYS A 34 17.81 -24.51 3.82
C LYS A 34 19.33 -24.54 3.94
N LYS A 35 20.05 -23.62 3.29
CA LYS A 35 21.52 -23.50 3.43
C LYS A 35 21.93 -22.62 4.62
N LEU A 36 21.01 -21.85 5.17
CA LEU A 36 21.26 -21.01 6.33
C LEU A 36 21.21 -21.85 7.60
N SER A 37 22.06 -21.55 8.56
CA SER A 37 21.96 -22.11 9.90
C SER A 37 20.66 -21.67 10.57
N PRO A 38 20.15 -22.39 11.59
CA PRO A 38 18.99 -21.95 12.36
C PRO A 38 19.18 -20.56 12.97
N GLU A 39 20.39 -20.23 13.40
CA GLU A 39 20.77 -18.94 13.94
C GLU A 39 20.65 -17.84 12.86
N ASP A 40 21.18 -18.08 11.67
CA ASP A 40 21.10 -17.13 10.55
C ASP A 40 19.64 -16.94 10.09
N GLN A 41 18.85 -18.02 10.03
CA GLN A 41 17.41 -17.94 9.72
C GLN A 41 16.68 -17.06 10.74
N LYS A 42 16.99 -17.21 12.04
CA LYS A 42 16.42 -16.39 13.08
C LYS A 42 16.80 -14.91 12.92
N VAL A 43 18.08 -14.62 12.72
CA VAL A 43 18.57 -13.26 12.48
C VAL A 43 17.88 -12.64 11.27
N PHE A 44 17.76 -13.39 10.17
CA PHE A 44 17.07 -12.92 8.96
C PHE A 44 15.61 -12.53 9.26
N LEU A 45 14.87 -13.37 9.97
CA LEU A 45 13.48 -13.10 10.30
C LEU A 45 13.32 -11.90 11.25
N ASP A 46 14.18 -11.80 12.26
CA ASP A 46 14.17 -10.68 13.22
C ASP A 46 14.46 -9.34 12.52
N VAL A 47 15.45 -9.32 11.62
CA VAL A 47 15.78 -8.15 10.83
C VAL A 47 14.64 -7.81 9.85
N ALA A 48 14.10 -8.79 9.14
CA ALA A 48 12.99 -8.59 8.22
C ALA A 48 11.79 -7.98 8.94
N LYS A 49 11.40 -8.53 10.09
CA LYS A 49 10.30 -8.01 10.91
C LYS A 49 10.54 -6.56 11.34
N LYS A 50 11.74 -6.26 11.86
CA LYS A 50 12.12 -4.91 12.28
C LYS A 50 12.01 -3.90 11.16
N TYR A 51 12.55 -4.23 9.98
CA TYR A 51 12.54 -3.31 8.84
C TYR A 51 11.18 -3.22 8.14
N THR A 52 10.35 -4.26 8.19
CA THR A 52 8.96 -4.19 7.74
C THR A 52 8.18 -3.12 8.51
N LEU A 53 8.24 -3.15 9.85
CA LEU A 53 7.56 -2.14 10.67
C LEU A 53 8.11 -0.73 10.40
N LYS A 54 9.45 -0.59 10.34
CA LYS A 54 10.08 0.69 10.04
C LYS A 54 9.70 1.22 8.64
N SER A 55 9.50 0.34 7.66
CA SER A 55 9.14 0.76 6.29
C SER A 55 7.74 1.36 6.22
N ILE A 56 6.80 0.89 7.04
CA ILE A 56 5.44 1.44 7.13
C ILE A 56 5.48 2.89 7.64
N ASP A 57 6.23 3.14 8.72
CA ASP A 57 6.36 4.49 9.27
C ASP A 57 7.09 5.43 8.31
N ASN A 58 8.15 4.93 7.67
CA ASN A 58 8.88 5.69 6.66
C ASN A 58 7.98 6.03 5.45
N ALA A 59 7.15 5.09 4.99
CA ALA A 59 6.25 5.34 3.85
C ALA A 59 5.28 6.49 4.13
N LYS A 60 4.66 6.50 5.31
CA LYS A 60 3.76 7.59 5.73
C LYS A 60 4.48 8.96 5.77
N ALA A 61 5.69 8.98 6.34
CA ALA A 61 6.47 10.20 6.44
C ALA A 61 6.93 10.72 5.05
N GLU A 62 7.35 9.82 4.17
CA GLU A 62 7.75 10.16 2.81
C GLU A 62 6.57 10.64 1.97
N ASP A 63 5.38 10.05 2.10
CA ASP A 63 4.18 10.50 1.37
C ASP A 63 3.85 11.95 1.70
N GLU A 64 3.80 12.31 2.97
CA GLU A 64 3.55 13.71 3.37
C GLU A 64 4.66 14.64 2.90
N LYS A 65 5.92 14.25 3.04
CA LYS A 65 7.06 15.02 2.55
C LYS A 65 6.96 15.30 1.05
N TYR A 66 6.62 14.31 0.24
CA TYR A 66 6.49 14.51 -1.20
C TYR A 66 5.27 15.36 -1.58
N MET A 67 4.16 15.26 -0.86
CA MET A 67 3.04 16.17 -1.03
C MET A 67 3.43 17.62 -0.74
N GLN A 68 4.19 17.87 0.32
CA GLN A 68 4.73 19.22 0.62
C GLN A 68 5.71 19.74 -0.46
N LEU A 69 6.53 18.84 -1.02
CA LEU A 69 7.41 19.20 -2.14
C LEU A 69 6.61 19.53 -3.40
N MET A 70 5.51 18.84 -3.67
CA MET A 70 4.58 19.17 -4.75
C MET A 70 3.98 20.56 -4.56
N GLU A 71 3.51 20.87 -3.35
CA GLU A 71 2.94 22.19 -3.02
C GLU A 71 3.98 23.32 -3.20
N LYS A 72 5.20 23.12 -2.72
CA LYS A 72 6.31 24.07 -2.92
C LYS A 72 6.64 24.30 -4.40
N LYS A 73 6.40 23.32 -5.25
CA LYS A 73 6.60 23.40 -6.70
C LYS A 73 5.40 24.02 -7.43
N GLY A 74 4.33 24.38 -6.71
CA GLY A 74 3.13 25.00 -7.26
C GLY A 74 2.07 23.99 -7.74
N ILE A 75 2.24 22.71 -7.43
CA ILE A 75 1.25 21.67 -7.70
C ILE A 75 0.14 21.78 -6.65
N LYS A 76 -1.11 21.83 -7.07
CA LYS A 76 -2.25 21.85 -6.15
C LYS A 76 -2.51 20.45 -5.61
N VAL A 77 -2.28 20.25 -4.31
CA VAL A 77 -2.51 18.97 -3.62
C VAL A 77 -3.87 19.01 -2.93
N TYR A 78 -4.73 18.03 -3.29
CA TYR A 78 -6.04 17.83 -2.67
C TYR A 78 -5.98 16.64 -1.74
N ARG A 79 -6.17 16.89 -0.45
CA ARG A 79 -6.29 15.86 0.59
C ARG A 79 -7.76 15.64 0.89
N TYR A 80 -8.14 14.39 1.10
CA TYR A 80 -9.53 14.01 1.35
C TYR A 80 -9.67 13.42 2.75
N THR A 81 -10.80 13.72 3.39
CA THR A 81 -11.23 13.03 4.60
C THR A 81 -11.82 11.66 4.25
N GLU A 82 -11.87 10.76 5.23
CA GLU A 82 -12.53 9.45 5.07
C GLU A 82 -13.97 9.58 4.59
N GLU A 83 -14.70 10.58 5.08
CA GLU A 83 -16.07 10.84 4.67
C GLU A 83 -16.19 11.24 3.20
N GLN A 84 -15.27 12.07 2.71
CA GLN A 84 -15.21 12.46 1.29
C GLN A 84 -14.84 11.28 0.38
N LEU A 85 -14.05 10.33 0.87
CA LEU A 85 -13.65 9.13 0.12
C LEU A 85 -14.69 8.01 0.17
N ARG A 86 -15.65 8.07 1.10
CA ARG A 86 -16.67 7.02 1.29
C ARG A 86 -17.41 6.64 0.00
N PRO A 87 -17.92 7.57 -0.81
CA PRO A 87 -18.65 7.21 -2.03
C PRO A 87 -17.75 6.45 -3.04
N ILE A 88 -16.46 6.79 -3.10
CA ILE A 88 -15.49 6.11 -3.96
C ILE A 88 -15.25 4.70 -3.44
N LYS A 89 -15.03 4.54 -2.12
CA LYS A 89 -14.85 3.24 -1.47
C LYS A 89 -16.06 2.33 -1.71
N GLU A 90 -17.26 2.83 -1.51
CA GLU A 90 -18.51 2.08 -1.74
C GLU A 90 -18.66 1.65 -3.21
N ALA A 91 -18.31 2.52 -4.15
CA ALA A 91 -18.32 2.16 -5.57
C ALA A 91 -17.30 1.07 -5.90
N CYS A 92 -16.08 1.15 -5.34
CA CYS A 92 -15.05 0.12 -5.49
C CYS A 92 -15.47 -1.22 -4.87
N MET A 93 -16.12 -1.19 -3.71
CA MET A 93 -16.58 -2.41 -3.03
C MET A 93 -17.62 -3.20 -3.84
N LYS A 94 -18.42 -2.53 -4.67
CA LYS A 94 -19.36 -3.22 -5.57
C LYS A 94 -18.65 -4.12 -6.58
N SER A 95 -17.47 -3.74 -7.05
CA SER A 95 -16.69 -4.55 -7.99
C SER A 95 -16.09 -5.82 -7.37
N TRP A 96 -15.96 -5.88 -6.04
CA TRP A 96 -15.39 -7.04 -5.36
C TRP A 96 -16.24 -8.31 -5.52
N ASP A 97 -17.55 -8.17 -5.60
CA ASP A 97 -18.44 -9.31 -5.83
C ASP A 97 -18.27 -9.87 -7.25
N GLU A 98 -18.02 -9.00 -8.21
CA GLU A 98 -17.72 -9.39 -9.59
C GLU A 98 -16.35 -10.06 -9.70
N ILE A 99 -15.34 -9.53 -9.04
CA ILE A 99 -13.99 -10.12 -8.96
C ILE A 99 -14.04 -11.49 -8.27
N GLY A 100 -14.81 -11.62 -7.19
CA GLY A 100 -15.02 -12.88 -6.49
C GLY A 100 -15.65 -13.95 -7.40
N LYS A 101 -16.65 -13.58 -8.19
CA LYS A 101 -17.29 -14.48 -9.17
C LYS A 101 -16.35 -14.86 -10.31
N ALA A 102 -15.49 -13.94 -10.75
CA ALA A 102 -14.61 -14.13 -11.91
C ALA A 102 -13.38 -15.03 -11.63
N GLY A 103 -12.87 -15.08 -10.40
CA GLY A 103 -11.65 -15.84 -10.18
C GLY A 103 -11.15 -16.01 -8.75
N ALA A 104 -11.43 -15.07 -7.86
CA ALA A 104 -10.92 -15.15 -6.48
C ALA A 104 -11.72 -16.12 -5.57
N GLY A 105 -12.96 -16.46 -5.99
CA GLY A 105 -13.91 -17.24 -5.19
C GLY A 105 -14.72 -16.40 -4.21
N THR A 106 -16.01 -16.70 -4.12
CA THR A 106 -16.95 -15.94 -3.29
C THR A 106 -16.65 -16.06 -1.80
N GLU A 107 -16.18 -17.21 -1.34
CA GLU A 107 -15.87 -17.42 0.08
C GLU A 107 -14.64 -16.64 0.51
N LEU A 108 -13.57 -16.60 -0.32
CA LEU A 108 -12.39 -15.79 -0.05
C LEU A 108 -12.73 -14.29 0.02
N MET A 109 -13.63 -13.82 -0.86
CA MET A 109 -14.08 -12.44 -0.84
C MET A 109 -14.93 -12.11 0.40
N LYS A 110 -15.71 -13.05 0.90
CA LYS A 110 -16.45 -12.88 2.18
C LYS A 110 -15.48 -12.75 3.35
N GLU A 111 -14.52 -13.67 3.46
CA GLU A 111 -13.49 -13.63 4.49
C GLU A 111 -12.69 -12.33 4.44
N PHE A 112 -12.30 -11.90 3.25
CA PHE A 112 -11.61 -10.63 3.04
C PHE A 112 -12.43 -9.43 3.55
N LYS A 113 -13.72 -9.34 3.20
CA LYS A 113 -14.63 -8.29 3.67
C LYS A 113 -14.79 -8.30 5.19
N GLN A 114 -14.90 -9.49 5.80
CA GLN A 114 -15.00 -9.62 7.26
C GLN A 114 -13.73 -9.14 7.98
N ASN A 115 -12.55 -9.45 7.44
CA ASN A 115 -11.27 -9.08 8.03
C ASN A 115 -10.94 -7.58 7.87
N LEU A 116 -11.49 -6.91 6.87
CA LEU A 116 -11.34 -5.46 6.71
C LEU A 116 -12.16 -4.64 7.71
N GLY A 117 -13.11 -5.27 8.38
CA GLY A 117 -14.04 -4.58 9.25
C GLY A 117 -15.02 -3.69 8.49
N ASN A 118 -15.80 -2.91 9.20
CA ASN A 118 -16.65 -1.87 8.62
C ASN A 118 -15.78 -0.65 8.27
N ILE A 119 -15.14 -0.72 7.10
CA ILE A 119 -14.43 0.43 6.52
C ILE A 119 -15.45 1.45 6.01
#